data_62263d8003c5fe08b56a2015bfd8ddbe
#
_entry.id   62263d8003c5fe08b56a2015bfd8ddbe
#
_cell.length_a   1.000
_cell.length_b   1.000
_cell.length_c   1.000
_cell.angle_alpha   90.00
_cell.angle_beta   90.00
_cell.angle_gamma   90.00
#
_symmetry.space_group_name_H-M   'P 1'
#
loop_
_entity.id
_entity.type
_entity.pdbx_description
1 polymer ?
#
loop_
_entity_poly.entity_id
_entity_poly.type
_entity_poly.pdbx_seq_one_letter_code
_entity_poly.pdbx_strand_id
1 'polypeptide(L)'
;MRPVELPQLPGLNELRVVLGVCGGIAAYKSAELVRLLIKQGCDVQVVMTESATRFITVATMQALSGRPVYTDQWDERQPNHMPHINLGREADAVVVAPASADFMARLAQGRADDLLSLLCLARPIERVPLLLAPAMNREMWAHPATQRNVAQLRDDARRVMDASFPQSRYLTHGLKGKSDPWWKFW
;
A
#
# COMPACT_ATOMS: atom_id res chain seq x y z
N MET A 1 -11.92 -6.43 -27.55
CA MET A 1 -11.49 -7.01 -26.29
C MET A 1 -12.68 -7.00 -25.34
N ARG A 2 -13.20 -8.15 -24.92
CA ARG A 2 -14.31 -8.17 -23.97
C ARG A 2 -13.78 -7.70 -22.61
N PRO A 3 -14.52 -6.86 -21.88
CA PRO A 3 -14.14 -6.50 -20.53
C PRO A 3 -14.05 -7.78 -19.69
N VAL A 4 -12.95 -7.97 -18.98
CA VAL A 4 -12.84 -9.05 -18.00
C VAL A 4 -13.77 -8.68 -16.86
N GLU A 5 -14.87 -9.41 -16.72
CA GLU A 5 -15.74 -9.29 -15.56
C GLU A 5 -15.00 -9.94 -14.37
N LEU A 6 -14.50 -9.08 -13.49
CA LEU A 6 -13.92 -9.57 -12.25
C LEU A 6 -15.05 -10.04 -11.32
N PRO A 7 -14.90 -11.20 -10.67
CA PRO A 7 -15.86 -11.63 -9.67
C PRO A 7 -15.91 -10.60 -8.53
N GLN A 8 -17.09 -10.37 -7.99
CA GLN A 8 -17.26 -9.60 -6.75
C GLN A 8 -16.57 -10.38 -5.62
N LEU A 9 -15.61 -9.74 -4.95
CA LEU A 9 -14.92 -10.35 -3.83
C LEU A 9 -15.72 -10.08 -2.54
N PRO A 10 -16.23 -11.11 -1.89
CA PRO A 10 -16.98 -10.93 -0.64
C PRO A 10 -16.14 -10.22 0.42
N GLY A 11 -16.71 -9.23 1.09
CA GLY A 11 -16.06 -8.52 2.19
C GLY A 11 -15.19 -7.33 1.80
N LEU A 12 -15.09 -6.98 0.50
CA LEU A 12 -14.42 -5.73 0.07
C LEU A 12 -15.37 -4.53 0.01
N ASN A 13 -16.68 -4.77 0.00
CA ASN A 13 -17.66 -3.69 -0.08
C ASN A 13 -17.58 -2.81 1.17
N GLU A 14 -17.57 -1.47 0.96
CA GLU A 14 -17.49 -0.44 2.02
C GLU A 14 -16.15 -0.34 2.76
N LEU A 15 -15.14 -1.16 2.42
CA LEU A 15 -13.82 -1.00 3.03
C LEU A 15 -13.17 0.34 2.66
N ARG A 16 -12.65 1.03 3.67
CA ARG A 16 -11.82 2.21 3.51
C ARG A 16 -10.37 1.80 3.31
N VAL A 17 -9.90 1.92 2.08
CA VAL A 17 -8.53 1.55 1.71
C VAL A 17 -7.69 2.80 1.53
N VAL A 18 -6.61 2.92 2.29
CA VAL A 18 -5.56 3.89 1.98
C VAL A 18 -4.62 3.26 0.97
N LEU A 19 -4.57 3.83 -0.23
CA LEU A 19 -3.63 3.42 -1.29
C LEU A 19 -2.42 4.35 -1.31
N GLY A 20 -1.29 3.84 -0.83
CA GLY A 20 0.02 4.48 -0.94
C GLY A 20 0.64 4.22 -2.30
N VAL A 21 1.15 5.26 -2.96
CA VAL A 21 1.83 5.16 -4.26
C VAL A 21 3.24 5.69 -4.14
N CYS A 22 4.24 4.83 -4.36
CA CYS A 22 5.64 5.22 -4.40
C CYS A 22 6.12 5.51 -5.83
N GLY A 23 7.23 6.24 -5.94
CA GLY A 23 7.88 6.54 -7.22
C GLY A 23 8.46 5.30 -7.90
N GLY A 24 8.12 5.14 -9.17
CA GLY A 24 8.61 4.09 -10.04
C GLY A 24 7.70 3.93 -11.26
N ILE A 25 8.23 3.30 -12.31
CA ILE A 25 7.46 3.15 -13.55
C ILE A 25 6.11 2.43 -13.32
N ALA A 26 6.05 1.52 -12.35
CA ALA A 26 4.83 0.79 -12.02
C ALA A 26 3.71 1.65 -11.42
N ALA A 27 3.97 2.92 -11.06
CA ALA A 27 2.96 3.84 -10.51
C ALA A 27 1.76 4.04 -11.46
N TYR A 28 1.94 3.91 -12.79
CA TYR A 28 0.82 4.01 -13.73
C TYR A 28 -0.27 2.96 -13.49
N LYS A 29 0.10 1.78 -12.97
CA LYS A 29 -0.86 0.70 -12.68
C LYS A 29 -1.71 0.99 -11.45
N SER A 30 -1.27 1.89 -10.59
CA SER A 30 -2.07 2.32 -9.43
C SER A 30 -3.36 3.00 -9.86
N ALA A 31 -3.38 3.64 -11.03
CA ALA A 31 -4.60 4.20 -11.62
C ALA A 31 -5.65 3.11 -11.88
N GLU A 32 -5.24 1.98 -12.45
CA GLU A 32 -6.13 0.86 -12.67
C GLU A 32 -6.55 0.19 -11.36
N LEU A 33 -5.62 0.07 -10.41
CA LEU A 33 -5.92 -0.48 -9.08
C LEU A 33 -6.99 0.34 -8.35
N VAL A 34 -6.93 1.68 -8.39
CA VAL A 34 -7.98 2.55 -7.83
C VAL A 34 -9.33 2.22 -8.46
N ARG A 35 -9.40 2.14 -9.80
CA ARG A 35 -10.65 1.81 -10.51
C ARG A 35 -11.20 0.45 -10.10
N LEU A 36 -10.33 -0.55 -9.98
CA LEU A 36 -10.70 -1.90 -9.58
C LEU A 36 -11.23 -1.95 -8.14
N LEU A 37 -10.58 -1.29 -7.20
CA LEU A 37 -11.01 -1.21 -5.80
C LEU A 37 -12.39 -0.52 -5.70
N ILE A 38 -12.58 0.61 -6.38
CA ILE A 38 -13.87 1.31 -6.40
C ILE A 38 -14.95 0.45 -7.03
N LYS A 39 -14.65 -0.28 -8.11
CA LYS A 39 -15.59 -1.23 -8.73
C LYS A 39 -16.00 -2.36 -7.77
N GLN A 40 -15.14 -2.72 -6.83
CA GLN A 40 -15.43 -3.68 -5.76
C GLN A 40 -16.18 -3.05 -4.56
N GLY A 41 -16.50 -1.76 -4.64
CA GLY A 41 -17.23 -1.03 -3.58
C GLY A 41 -16.35 -0.45 -2.48
N CYS A 42 -15.02 -0.46 -2.65
CA CYS A 42 -14.13 0.17 -1.68
C CYS A 42 -14.17 1.70 -1.76
N ASP A 43 -14.01 2.33 -0.62
CA ASP A 43 -13.69 3.76 -0.50
C ASP A 43 -12.17 3.92 -0.52
N VAL A 44 -11.62 4.59 -1.55
CA VAL A 44 -10.17 4.65 -1.77
C VAL A 44 -9.63 6.04 -1.51
N GLN A 45 -8.77 6.15 -0.49
CA GLN A 45 -8.01 7.35 -0.19
C GLN A 45 -6.57 7.20 -0.68
N VAL A 46 -6.16 8.05 -1.62
CA VAL A 46 -4.81 7.98 -2.19
C VAL A 46 -3.84 8.88 -1.43
N VAL A 47 -2.66 8.33 -1.12
CA VAL A 47 -1.50 9.04 -0.56
C VAL A 47 -0.30 8.76 -1.46
N MET A 48 0.36 9.81 -1.95
CA MET A 48 1.48 9.70 -2.87
C MET A 48 2.76 10.22 -2.23
N THR A 49 3.87 9.52 -2.43
CA THR A 49 5.18 10.10 -2.14
C THR A 49 5.51 11.20 -3.16
N GLU A 50 6.40 12.13 -2.82
CA GLU A 50 6.85 13.15 -3.77
C GLU A 50 7.38 12.52 -5.07
N SER A 51 8.17 11.46 -4.95
CA SER A 51 8.70 10.74 -6.11
C SER A 51 7.62 10.12 -6.99
N ALA A 52 6.47 9.73 -6.43
CA ALA A 52 5.35 9.17 -7.20
C ALA A 52 4.76 10.20 -8.17
N THR A 53 4.74 11.48 -7.79
CA THR A 53 4.18 12.58 -8.62
C THR A 53 4.96 12.80 -9.93
N ARG A 54 6.18 12.26 -10.01
CA ARG A 54 7.00 12.28 -11.25
C ARG A 54 6.55 11.24 -12.28
N PHE A 55 5.81 10.20 -11.85
CA PHE A 55 5.37 9.10 -12.72
C PHE A 55 3.88 9.13 -13.02
N ILE A 56 3.07 9.63 -12.09
CA ILE A 56 1.64 9.82 -12.26
C ILE A 56 1.20 11.08 -11.53
N THR A 57 0.28 11.85 -12.12
CA THR A 57 -0.11 13.13 -11.53
C THR A 57 -1.11 12.97 -10.40
N VAL A 58 -1.06 13.90 -9.45
CA VAL A 58 -2.07 14.04 -8.39
C VAL A 58 -3.47 14.19 -8.99
N ALA A 59 -3.60 15.00 -10.07
CA ALA A 59 -4.87 15.24 -10.75
C ALA A 59 -5.48 13.94 -11.30
N THR A 60 -4.66 13.07 -11.91
CA THR A 60 -5.12 11.75 -12.38
C THR A 60 -5.67 10.90 -11.25
N MET A 61 -4.91 10.79 -10.16
CA MET A 61 -5.32 9.95 -9.03
C MET A 61 -6.55 10.51 -8.32
N GLN A 62 -6.66 11.84 -8.21
CA GLN A 62 -7.84 12.50 -7.65
C GLN A 62 -9.09 12.28 -8.50
N ALA A 63 -8.98 12.43 -9.83
CA ALA A 63 -10.09 12.20 -10.74
C ALA A 63 -10.60 10.74 -10.69
N LEU A 64 -9.69 9.77 -10.53
CA LEU A 64 -10.03 8.36 -10.48
C LEU A 64 -10.60 7.93 -9.13
N SER A 65 -10.06 8.44 -8.01
CA SER A 65 -10.53 8.10 -6.66
C SER A 65 -11.79 8.87 -6.25
N GLY A 66 -12.06 10.01 -6.88
CA GLY A 66 -13.12 10.93 -6.46
C GLY A 66 -12.83 11.66 -5.16
N ARG A 67 -11.61 11.55 -4.64
CA ARG A 67 -11.17 12.13 -3.36
C ARG A 67 -9.89 12.96 -3.50
N PRO A 68 -9.68 13.98 -2.65
CA PRO A 68 -8.42 14.70 -2.59
C PRO A 68 -7.27 13.74 -2.33
N VAL A 69 -6.19 13.87 -3.07
CA VAL A 69 -4.96 13.10 -2.89
C VAL A 69 -4.04 13.83 -1.90
N TYR A 70 -3.42 13.09 -1.00
CA TYR A 70 -2.46 13.63 -0.04
C TYR A 70 -1.03 13.34 -0.48
N THR A 71 -0.17 14.37 -0.41
CA THR A 71 1.26 14.27 -0.77
C THR A 71 2.17 14.81 0.32
N ASP A 72 1.63 15.57 1.27
CA ASP A 72 2.37 16.29 2.30
C ASP A 72 1.82 15.96 3.69
N GLN A 73 2.72 15.76 4.64
CA GLN A 73 2.38 15.55 6.04
C GLN A 73 1.84 16.79 6.74
N TRP A 74 2.05 17.97 6.14
CA TRP A 74 1.61 19.26 6.65
C TRP A 74 0.32 19.76 5.96
N ASP A 75 -0.42 18.86 5.33
CA ASP A 75 -1.65 19.19 4.61
C ASP A 75 -2.71 19.76 5.57
N GLU A 76 -3.09 21.00 5.35
CA GLU A 76 -4.01 21.76 6.21
C GLU A 76 -5.49 21.36 6.05
N ARG A 77 -5.82 20.53 5.08
CA ARG A 77 -7.20 20.04 4.86
C ARG A 77 -7.70 19.15 6.00
N GLN A 78 -6.79 18.63 6.82
CA GLN A 78 -7.15 17.87 8.02
C GLN A 78 -7.29 18.79 9.24
N PRO A 79 -8.39 18.68 10.01
CA PRO A 79 -8.72 19.64 11.08
C PRO A 79 -7.68 19.80 12.18
N ASN A 80 -6.86 18.80 12.42
CA ASN A 80 -5.84 18.80 13.47
C ASN A 80 -4.41 18.82 12.91
N HIS A 81 -4.22 19.12 11.63
CA HIS A 81 -2.93 19.07 10.91
C HIS A 81 -2.15 17.73 11.08
N MET A 82 -2.89 16.64 11.34
CA MET A 82 -2.30 15.31 11.54
C MET A 82 -2.90 14.28 10.57
N PRO A 83 -2.73 14.45 9.24
CA PRO A 83 -3.36 13.57 8.26
C PRO A 83 -2.94 12.10 8.45
N HIS A 84 -1.71 11.83 8.85
CA HIS A 84 -1.21 10.48 9.10
C HIS A 84 -1.99 9.73 10.19
N ILE A 85 -2.44 10.43 11.25
CA ILE A 85 -3.21 9.83 12.34
C ILE A 85 -4.63 9.54 11.87
N ASN A 86 -5.30 10.54 11.29
CA ASN A 86 -6.70 10.42 10.88
C ASN A 86 -6.86 9.37 9.79
N LEU A 87 -6.07 9.46 8.72
CA LEU A 87 -6.09 8.50 7.62
C LEU A 87 -5.78 7.07 8.09
N GLY A 88 -4.80 6.91 8.99
CA GLY A 88 -4.46 5.60 9.54
C GLY A 88 -5.55 5.02 10.46
N ARG A 89 -6.24 5.84 11.22
CA ARG A 89 -7.34 5.39 12.13
C ARG A 89 -8.64 5.08 11.39
N GLU A 90 -8.92 5.81 10.33
CA GLU A 90 -10.13 5.63 9.53
C GLU A 90 -10.02 4.49 8.52
N ALA A 91 -8.80 4.04 8.21
CA ALA A 91 -8.57 2.95 7.27
C ALA A 91 -8.95 1.59 7.85
N ASP A 92 -9.48 0.72 6.98
CA ASP A 92 -9.62 -0.72 7.22
C ASP A 92 -8.40 -1.49 6.73
N ALA A 93 -7.67 -0.92 5.75
CA ALA A 93 -6.40 -1.45 5.25
C ALA A 93 -5.54 -0.34 4.64
N VAL A 94 -4.22 -0.51 4.73
CA VAL A 94 -3.24 0.28 3.98
C VAL A 94 -2.58 -0.62 2.94
N VAL A 95 -2.64 -0.21 1.67
CA VAL A 95 -2.02 -0.90 0.55
C VAL A 95 -1.00 0.02 -0.08
N VAL A 96 0.26 -0.38 -0.18
CA VAL A 96 1.28 0.40 -0.88
C VAL A 96 1.63 -0.30 -2.19
N ALA A 97 1.16 0.27 -3.29
CA ALA A 97 1.31 -0.27 -4.63
C ALA A 97 1.52 0.85 -5.67
N PRO A 98 2.71 0.98 -6.27
CA PRO A 98 3.91 0.18 -5.99
C PRO A 98 4.60 0.59 -4.68
N ALA A 99 5.32 -0.36 -4.05
CA ALA A 99 6.26 -0.09 -2.99
C ALA A 99 7.69 -0.10 -3.56
N SER A 100 8.40 1.03 -3.46
CA SER A 100 9.78 1.13 -3.92
C SER A 100 10.76 0.49 -2.92
N ALA A 101 11.98 0.17 -3.37
CA ALA A 101 13.03 -0.34 -2.49
C ALA A 101 13.37 0.64 -1.36
N ASP A 102 13.43 1.94 -1.68
CA ASP A 102 13.66 3.00 -0.69
C ASP A 102 12.54 3.02 0.36
N PHE A 103 11.27 3.00 -0.07
CA PHE A 103 10.14 3.00 0.85
C PHE A 103 10.14 1.77 1.78
N MET A 104 10.44 0.58 1.24
CA MET A 104 10.58 -0.62 2.07
C MET A 104 11.74 -0.53 3.06
N ALA A 105 12.87 0.09 2.67
CA ALA A 105 13.99 0.32 3.58
C ALA A 105 13.61 1.27 4.72
N ARG A 106 12.87 2.35 4.43
CA ARG A 106 12.35 3.28 5.46
C ARG A 106 11.45 2.56 6.45
N LEU A 107 10.49 1.78 5.96
CA LEU A 107 9.59 1.02 6.83
C LEU A 107 10.33 0.01 7.71
N ALA A 108 11.28 -0.75 7.14
CA ALA A 108 12.07 -1.73 7.89
C ALA A 108 12.93 -1.09 8.99
N GLN A 109 13.27 0.19 8.86
CA GLN A 109 14.04 0.96 9.84
C GLN A 109 13.17 1.83 10.76
N GLY A 110 11.83 1.83 10.58
CA GLY A 110 10.92 2.69 11.34
C GLY A 110 11.08 4.19 11.03
N ARG A 111 11.61 4.55 9.85
CA ARG A 111 11.71 5.95 9.43
C ARG A 111 10.35 6.47 8.96
N ALA A 112 10.04 7.71 9.32
CA ALA A 112 8.76 8.36 9.09
C ALA A 112 8.97 9.82 8.67
N ASP A 113 9.70 10.04 7.57
CA ASP A 113 10.11 11.34 7.06
C ASP A 113 9.25 11.85 5.89
N ASP A 114 8.24 11.09 5.48
CA ASP A 114 7.18 11.53 4.58
C ASP A 114 5.79 11.09 5.10
N LEU A 115 4.73 11.64 4.54
CA LEU A 115 3.35 11.34 4.97
C LEU A 115 3.03 9.84 4.92
N LEU A 116 3.44 9.15 3.86
CA LEU A 116 3.08 7.74 3.66
C LEU A 116 3.80 6.83 4.67
N SER A 117 5.10 7.06 4.89
CA SER A 117 5.87 6.31 5.89
C SER A 117 5.39 6.61 7.32
N LEU A 118 5.09 7.87 7.61
CA LEU A 118 4.53 8.30 8.89
C LEU A 118 3.16 7.66 9.16
N LEU A 119 2.28 7.62 8.15
CA LEU A 119 0.97 6.96 8.22
C LEU A 119 1.14 5.45 8.48
N CYS A 120 2.05 4.80 7.77
CA CYS A 120 2.33 3.37 7.97
C CYS A 120 2.82 3.07 9.39
N LEU A 121 3.64 3.96 9.98
CA LEU A 121 4.15 3.81 11.33
C LEU A 121 3.06 4.10 12.38
N ALA A 122 2.22 5.13 12.15
CA ALA A 122 1.20 5.59 13.11
C ALA A 122 -0.10 4.77 13.08
N ARG A 123 -0.31 3.90 12.07
CA ARG A 123 -1.53 3.10 11.96
C ARG A 123 -1.72 2.17 13.16
N PRO A 124 -2.94 1.89 13.59
CA PRO A 124 -3.24 0.86 14.58
C PRO A 124 -2.93 -0.54 14.02
N ILE A 125 -1.75 -1.07 14.27
CA ILE A 125 -1.22 -2.29 13.62
C ILE A 125 -2.06 -3.55 13.87
N GLU A 126 -2.74 -3.62 15.01
CA GLU A 126 -3.62 -4.75 15.39
C GLU A 126 -4.93 -4.78 14.59
N ARG A 127 -5.34 -3.63 14.03
CA ARG A 127 -6.62 -3.47 13.35
C ARG A 127 -6.47 -3.19 11.87
N VAL A 128 -5.46 -2.44 11.48
CA VAL A 128 -5.25 -1.95 10.11
C VAL A 128 -4.06 -2.67 9.48
N PRO A 129 -4.29 -3.72 8.68
CA PRO A 129 -3.24 -4.44 7.99
C PRO A 129 -2.52 -3.54 6.98
N LEU A 130 -1.21 -3.82 6.77
CA LEU A 130 -0.39 -3.20 5.74
C LEU A 130 0.00 -4.24 4.70
N LEU A 131 -0.37 -3.97 3.45
CA LEU A 131 0.01 -4.77 2.30
C LEU A 131 1.02 -3.98 1.46
N LEU A 132 2.13 -4.62 1.14
CA LEU A 132 3.16 -4.04 0.29
C LEU A 132 3.23 -4.79 -1.04
N ALA A 133 3.18 -4.06 -2.14
CA ALA A 133 3.36 -4.56 -3.50
C ALA A 133 4.69 -4.02 -4.08
N PRO A 134 5.85 -4.65 -3.78
CA PRO A 134 7.14 -4.18 -4.24
C PRO A 134 7.22 -4.19 -5.77
N ALA A 135 7.75 -3.12 -6.37
CA ALA A 135 8.00 -3.03 -7.81
C ALA A 135 9.31 -2.30 -8.07
N MET A 136 10.26 -3.01 -8.68
CA MET A 136 11.58 -2.52 -9.02
C MET A 136 12.22 -3.41 -10.08
N ASN A 137 13.38 -3.01 -10.62
CA ASN A 137 14.10 -3.86 -11.54
C ASN A 137 14.66 -5.12 -10.83
N ARG A 138 15.07 -6.11 -11.62
CA ARG A 138 15.53 -7.41 -11.15
C ARG A 138 16.72 -7.33 -10.21
N GLU A 139 17.69 -6.50 -10.54
CA GLU A 139 18.95 -6.33 -9.80
C GLU A 139 18.68 -5.68 -8.44
N MET A 140 17.82 -4.66 -8.39
CA MET A 140 17.39 -4.04 -7.13
C MET A 140 16.64 -5.04 -6.25
N TRP A 141 15.77 -5.87 -6.84
CA TRP A 141 15.06 -6.90 -6.10
C TRP A 141 16.02 -7.95 -5.52
N ALA A 142 16.97 -8.45 -6.35
CA ALA A 142 17.94 -9.45 -5.93
C ALA A 142 19.01 -8.92 -4.95
N HIS A 143 19.11 -7.59 -4.78
CA HIS A 143 20.15 -6.99 -3.95
C HIS A 143 20.00 -7.45 -2.49
N PRO A 144 21.12 -7.86 -1.81
CA PRO A 144 21.05 -8.37 -0.43
C PRO A 144 20.39 -7.41 0.56
N ALA A 145 20.56 -6.10 0.40
CA ALA A 145 19.91 -5.10 1.25
C ALA A 145 18.38 -5.14 1.09
N THR A 146 17.89 -5.23 -0.14
CA THR A 146 16.44 -5.34 -0.41
C THR A 146 15.87 -6.62 0.19
N GLN A 147 16.56 -7.75 0.03
CA GLN A 147 16.11 -9.03 0.59
C GLN A 147 16.11 -9.04 2.13
N ARG A 148 17.07 -8.38 2.79
CA ARG A 148 17.05 -8.20 4.25
C ARG A 148 15.84 -7.38 4.70
N ASN A 149 15.54 -6.25 4.00
CA ASN A 149 14.39 -5.41 4.32
C ASN A 149 13.07 -6.17 4.12
N VAL A 150 12.96 -6.95 3.05
CA VAL A 150 11.77 -7.80 2.81
C VAL A 150 11.61 -8.84 3.92
N ALA A 151 12.70 -9.49 4.34
CA ALA A 151 12.67 -10.47 5.41
C ALA A 151 12.23 -9.83 6.74
N GLN A 152 12.78 -8.67 7.08
CA GLN A 152 12.41 -7.91 8.28
C GLN A 152 10.92 -7.52 8.25
N LEU A 153 10.44 -6.92 7.16
CA LEU A 153 9.04 -6.51 7.03
C LEU A 153 8.07 -7.69 7.10
N ARG A 154 8.46 -8.86 6.58
CA ARG A 154 7.67 -10.10 6.71
C ARG A 154 7.64 -10.62 8.15
N ASP A 155 8.74 -10.52 8.85
CA ASP A 155 8.82 -10.94 10.25
C ASP A 155 7.99 -10.01 11.16
N ASP A 156 8.08 -8.70 10.96
CA ASP A 156 7.27 -7.72 11.67
C ASP A 156 5.77 -7.93 11.42
N ALA A 157 5.36 -8.14 10.16
CA ALA A 157 3.98 -8.43 9.81
C ALA A 157 3.48 -9.75 10.44
N ARG A 158 4.33 -10.77 10.50
CA ARG A 158 4.01 -12.06 11.09
C ARG A 158 3.83 -11.95 12.60
N ARG A 159 4.67 -11.19 13.29
CA ARG A 159 4.56 -10.96 14.75
C ARG A 159 3.26 -10.26 15.11
N VAL A 160 2.85 -9.27 14.30
CA VAL A 160 1.57 -8.56 14.50
C VAL A 160 0.39 -9.52 14.26
N MET A 161 0.42 -10.30 13.19
CA MET A 161 -0.65 -11.26 12.90
C MET A 161 -0.76 -12.35 13.97
N ASP A 162 0.36 -12.86 14.47
CA ASP A 162 0.35 -13.89 15.52
C ASP A 162 -0.17 -13.33 16.85
N ALA A 163 0.11 -12.06 17.16
CA ALA A 163 -0.34 -11.41 18.39
C ALA A 163 -1.83 -11.01 18.34
N SER A 164 -2.28 -10.47 17.20
CA SER A 164 -3.64 -9.91 17.05
C SER A 164 -4.67 -10.91 16.56
N PHE A 165 -4.24 -11.94 15.82
CA PHE A 165 -5.10 -12.93 15.21
C PHE A 165 -4.55 -14.35 15.39
N PRO A 166 -4.67 -14.95 16.57
CA PRO A 166 -4.13 -16.30 16.86
C PRO A 166 -4.64 -17.40 15.90
N GLN A 167 -5.76 -17.16 15.21
CA GLN A 167 -6.38 -18.10 14.26
C GLN A 167 -6.03 -17.82 12.79
N SER A 168 -5.25 -16.77 12.48
CA SER A 168 -4.97 -16.35 11.09
C SER A 168 -3.91 -17.21 10.36
N ARG A 169 -3.55 -18.37 10.91
CA ARG A 169 -2.65 -19.37 10.27
C ARG A 169 -3.03 -19.71 8.82
N TYR A 170 -4.25 -19.40 8.40
CA TYR A 170 -4.75 -19.67 7.06
C TYR A 170 -4.30 -18.67 5.99
N LEU A 171 -3.95 -17.44 6.33
CA LEU A 171 -3.54 -16.43 5.35
C LEU A 171 -2.07 -16.56 4.93
N THR A 172 -1.22 -17.15 5.76
CA THR A 172 0.20 -17.36 5.44
C THR A 172 0.45 -18.65 4.62
N HIS A 173 -0.49 -19.59 4.59
CA HIS A 173 -0.35 -20.86 3.87
C HIS A 173 -0.69 -20.75 2.37
N GLY A 174 -1.48 -19.77 1.95
CA GLY A 174 -1.84 -19.56 0.54
C GLY A 174 -0.69 -19.08 -0.35
N LEU A 175 0.41 -18.63 0.23
CA LEU A 175 1.59 -18.14 -0.49
C LEU A 175 2.73 -19.16 -0.59
N LYS A 176 2.60 -20.34 0.02
CA LYS A 176 3.52 -21.46 -0.17
C LYS A 176 3.16 -22.20 -1.44
N GLY A 177 3.83 -21.90 -2.55
CA GLY A 177 3.76 -22.81 -3.70
C GLY A 177 3.84 -22.22 -5.10
N LYS A 178 3.97 -20.92 -5.28
CA LYS A 178 4.28 -20.36 -6.61
C LYS A 178 5.59 -19.58 -6.52
N SER A 179 6.63 -20.17 -7.07
CA SER A 179 7.98 -19.62 -7.17
C SER A 179 8.10 -18.44 -8.16
N ASP A 180 7.02 -18.06 -8.81
CA ASP A 180 7.01 -16.94 -9.71
C ASP A 180 6.65 -15.67 -8.95
N PRO A 181 7.63 -14.73 -8.83
CA PRO A 181 7.36 -13.45 -8.21
C PRO A 181 6.30 -12.73 -9.06
N TRP A 182 5.26 -12.23 -8.42
CA TRP A 182 4.17 -11.47 -9.05
C TRP A 182 4.66 -10.29 -9.92
N TRP A 183 5.90 -9.81 -9.72
CA TRP A 183 6.52 -8.79 -10.56
C TRP A 183 6.84 -9.28 -12.00
N LYS A 184 6.83 -10.58 -12.30
CA LYS A 184 6.92 -11.09 -13.68
C LYS A 184 5.73 -10.70 -14.55
N PHE A 185 4.65 -10.25 -13.93
CA PHE A 185 3.46 -9.75 -14.61
C PHE A 185 3.46 -8.22 -14.77
N TRP A 186 4.57 -7.56 -14.39
CA TRP A 186 4.75 -6.11 -14.46
C TRP A 186 5.68 -5.71 -15.60
#